data_1086d00f85dcc2baec0f4b1a419732ef
#
_entry.id   1086d00f85dcc2baec0f4b1a419732ef
#
_cell.length_a   1.000
_cell.length_b   1.000
_cell.length_c   1.000
_cell.angle_alpha   90.00
_cell.angle_beta   90.00
_cell.angle_gamma   90.00
#
_symmetry.space_group_name_H-M   'P 1'
#
loop_
_entity.id
_entity.type
_entity.pdbx_description
1 polymer ?
#
loop_
_entity_poly.entity_id
_entity_poly.type
_entity_poly.pdbx_seq_one_letter_code
_entity_poly.pdbx_strand_id
1 'polypeptide(L)'
;MKKQTKIAAALSAAAFMMMVSGLPVYAASYGWVTEGDAKVYYDEDGYLTTDAWRKRGEDWFYLGEDGQIVKSKKIDEYYVDDEGKMVTNAWVELKNEEDPDSPETPDTFWYYFEKDGKSAVSKWVKFDSKWYYFDESGHMATGKTEIDGATYYLGTEKDGFMRTGWIRLEENSHAP
;
A
#
# COMPACT_ATOMS: atom_id res chain seq x y z
N MET A 1 18.03 8.86 6.57
CA MET A 1 18.77 7.84 5.80
C MET A 1 18.69 6.53 6.58
N LYS A 2 17.74 5.63 6.24
CA LYS A 2 17.70 4.27 6.79
C LYS A 2 18.90 3.50 6.23
N LYS A 3 19.74 3.00 7.09
CA LYS A 3 20.84 2.13 6.69
C LYS A 3 20.23 0.82 6.18
N GLN A 4 20.46 0.50 4.92
CA GLN A 4 20.12 -0.83 4.40
C GLN A 4 20.98 -1.84 5.15
N THR A 5 20.37 -2.71 5.92
CA THR A 5 21.07 -3.83 6.56
C THR A 5 21.26 -4.88 5.50
N LYS A 6 22.49 -5.02 5.01
CA LYS A 6 22.85 -6.12 4.11
C LYS A 6 22.92 -7.40 4.94
N ILE A 7 21.90 -8.24 4.82
CA ILE A 7 21.92 -9.57 5.41
C ILE A 7 22.56 -10.49 4.37
N ALA A 8 23.78 -10.94 4.67
CA ALA A 8 24.37 -12.04 3.90
C ALA A 8 23.44 -13.25 4.06
N ALA A 9 22.94 -13.77 2.96
CA ALA A 9 22.18 -15.01 2.97
C ALA A 9 23.08 -16.10 3.55
N ALA A 10 23.02 -16.28 4.88
CA ALA A 10 23.47 -17.51 5.46
C ALA A 10 22.55 -18.58 4.89
N LEU A 11 23.07 -19.36 3.95
CA LEU A 11 22.49 -20.56 3.43
C LEU A 11 22.02 -21.42 4.62
N SER A 12 20.79 -21.24 5.07
CA SER A 12 20.05 -22.31 5.73
C SER A 12 19.62 -23.24 4.60
N ALA A 13 20.66 -23.90 4.09
CA ALA A 13 20.49 -25.01 3.22
C ALA A 13 19.73 -26.10 3.97
N ALA A 14 18.49 -26.29 3.66
CA ALA A 14 18.03 -27.65 3.45
C ALA A 14 18.76 -28.15 2.18
N ALA A 15 20.07 -28.32 2.30
CA ALA A 15 20.91 -28.88 1.28
C ALA A 15 20.56 -30.35 1.18
N PHE A 16 19.76 -30.69 0.19
CA PHE A 16 19.75 -32.04 -0.36
C PHE A 16 21.11 -32.21 -1.04
N MET A 17 22.04 -32.88 -0.32
CA MET A 17 23.32 -33.29 -0.87
C MET A 17 23.05 -34.36 -1.94
N MET A 18 23.09 -33.97 -3.20
CA MET A 18 23.49 -34.86 -4.27
C MET A 18 24.97 -34.58 -4.58
N MET A 19 25.84 -35.48 -4.14
CA MET A 19 27.22 -35.57 -4.62
C MET A 19 27.18 -35.96 -6.10
N VAL A 20 27.43 -35.01 -6.96
CA VAL A 20 27.94 -35.24 -8.31
C VAL A 20 29.19 -34.40 -8.46
N SER A 21 30.31 -35.06 -8.71
CA SER A 21 31.63 -34.52 -8.97
C SER A 21 31.63 -33.59 -10.17
N GLY A 22 31.49 -32.32 -9.94
CA GLY A 22 31.60 -31.21 -10.87
C GLY A 22 31.30 -29.97 -10.05
N LEU A 23 32.30 -29.13 -9.79
CA LEU A 23 32.11 -27.88 -9.06
C LEU A 23 31.06 -27.05 -9.80
N PRO A 24 29.85 -26.82 -9.24
CA PRO A 24 28.99 -25.81 -9.79
C PRO A 24 29.67 -24.47 -9.50
N VAL A 25 30.08 -23.78 -10.54
CA VAL A 25 30.27 -22.33 -10.46
C VAL A 25 28.86 -21.80 -10.21
N TYR A 26 28.52 -21.54 -8.95
CA TYR A 26 27.37 -20.73 -8.63
C TYR A 26 27.66 -19.34 -9.19
N ALA A 27 27.22 -19.09 -10.43
CA ALA A 27 27.01 -17.74 -10.86
C ALA A 27 26.02 -17.15 -9.84
N ALA A 28 26.46 -16.15 -9.09
CA ALA A 28 25.57 -15.46 -8.15
C ALA A 28 24.34 -15.04 -8.93
N SER A 29 23.17 -15.56 -8.55
CA SER A 29 21.93 -15.21 -9.20
C SER A 29 21.70 -13.72 -8.91
N TYR A 30 21.66 -12.90 -9.95
CA TYR A 30 21.36 -11.49 -9.89
C TYR A 30 19.96 -11.26 -10.45
N GLY A 31 19.17 -10.46 -9.75
CA GLY A 31 17.80 -10.14 -10.19
C GLY A 31 16.74 -11.03 -9.53
N TRP A 32 15.63 -11.17 -10.21
CA TRP A 32 14.49 -11.94 -9.74
C TRP A 32 14.73 -13.45 -9.87
N VAL A 33 14.57 -14.17 -8.76
CA VAL A 33 14.72 -15.62 -8.65
C VAL A 33 13.45 -16.21 -8.05
N THR A 34 13.10 -17.43 -8.46
CA THR A 34 12.02 -18.20 -7.85
C THR A 34 12.63 -19.29 -6.98
N GLU A 35 12.32 -19.28 -5.68
CA GLU A 35 12.77 -20.24 -4.69
C GLU A 35 11.56 -20.95 -4.09
N GLY A 36 11.31 -22.18 -4.53
CA GLY A 36 10.06 -22.86 -4.20
C GLY A 36 8.87 -22.08 -4.77
N ASP A 37 7.95 -21.69 -3.89
CA ASP A 37 6.77 -20.87 -4.25
C ASP A 37 7.03 -19.37 -4.10
N ALA A 38 8.17 -18.97 -3.53
CA ALA A 38 8.51 -17.58 -3.29
C ALA A 38 9.26 -16.95 -4.45
N LYS A 39 9.04 -15.64 -4.65
CA LYS A 39 9.83 -14.81 -5.57
C LYS A 39 10.64 -13.84 -4.73
N VAL A 40 11.95 -13.89 -4.92
CA VAL A 40 12.95 -13.09 -4.22
C VAL A 40 13.82 -12.34 -5.22
N TYR A 41 14.57 -11.37 -4.74
CA TYR A 41 15.51 -10.60 -5.57
C TYR A 41 16.90 -10.58 -4.94
N TYR A 42 17.91 -10.91 -5.73
CA TYR A 42 19.31 -10.80 -5.36
C TYR A 42 19.95 -9.58 -5.99
N ASP A 43 20.75 -8.84 -5.22
CA ASP A 43 21.50 -7.71 -5.73
C ASP A 43 22.75 -8.14 -6.55
N GLU A 44 23.51 -7.18 -7.06
CA GLU A 44 24.69 -7.43 -7.91
C GLU A 44 25.80 -8.17 -7.18
N ASP A 45 25.84 -8.05 -5.85
CA ASP A 45 26.79 -8.74 -4.99
C ASP A 45 26.31 -10.15 -4.58
N GLY A 46 25.12 -10.56 -5.03
CA GLY A 46 24.48 -11.85 -4.71
C GLY A 46 23.82 -11.91 -3.34
N TYR A 47 23.54 -10.76 -2.69
CA TYR A 47 22.81 -10.72 -1.44
C TYR A 47 21.30 -10.63 -1.67
N LEU A 48 20.55 -11.34 -0.81
CA LEU A 48 19.11 -11.24 -0.77
C LEU A 48 18.68 -9.79 -0.45
N THR A 49 17.85 -9.21 -1.30
CA THR A 49 17.28 -7.89 -1.06
C THR A 49 16.08 -7.99 -0.14
N THR A 50 16.07 -7.18 0.92
CA THR A 50 14.97 -7.05 1.89
C THR A 50 14.58 -5.59 2.08
N ASP A 51 13.38 -5.34 2.58
CA ASP A 51 12.84 -4.01 2.89
C ASP A 51 13.03 -3.00 1.75
N ALA A 52 12.73 -3.41 0.52
CA ALA A 52 13.01 -2.59 -0.64
C ALA A 52 12.04 -2.83 -1.80
N TRP A 53 11.78 -1.76 -2.52
CA TRP A 53 11.05 -1.81 -3.78
C TRP A 53 11.92 -2.34 -4.93
N ARG A 54 11.36 -3.24 -5.74
CA ARG A 54 11.99 -3.76 -6.95
C ARG A 54 11.00 -3.82 -8.10
N LYS A 55 11.45 -3.37 -9.27
CA LYS A 55 10.65 -3.40 -10.50
C LYS A 55 10.78 -4.74 -11.19
N ARG A 56 9.64 -5.24 -11.72
CA ARG A 56 9.58 -6.45 -12.56
C ARG A 56 8.63 -6.19 -13.72
N GLY A 57 9.18 -6.07 -14.92
CA GLY A 57 8.40 -5.57 -16.05
C GLY A 57 7.96 -4.12 -15.80
N GLU A 58 6.68 -3.85 -15.86
CA GLU A 58 6.12 -2.52 -15.57
C GLU A 58 5.69 -2.36 -14.10
N ASP A 59 5.58 -3.46 -13.35
CA ASP A 59 5.05 -3.47 -11.99
C ASP A 59 6.16 -3.29 -10.94
N TRP A 60 5.82 -2.62 -9.83
CA TRP A 60 6.66 -2.51 -8.65
C TRP A 60 6.18 -3.45 -7.56
N PHE A 61 7.12 -4.09 -6.87
CA PHE A 61 6.91 -5.01 -5.77
C PHE A 61 7.75 -4.60 -4.57
N TYR A 62 7.19 -4.72 -3.37
CA TYR A 62 7.95 -4.54 -2.14
C TYR A 62 8.38 -5.89 -1.59
N LEU A 63 9.66 -6.01 -1.26
CA LEU A 63 10.23 -7.17 -0.59
C LEU A 63 10.28 -6.89 0.91
N GLY A 64 9.73 -7.78 1.70
CA GLY A 64 9.71 -7.66 3.15
C GLY A 64 11.06 -8.02 3.80
N GLU A 65 11.04 -8.10 5.12
CA GLU A 65 12.23 -8.47 5.92
C GLU A 65 12.79 -9.86 5.57
N ASP A 66 11.93 -10.76 5.12
CA ASP A 66 12.28 -12.13 4.68
C ASP A 66 12.70 -12.19 3.20
N GLY A 67 12.70 -11.07 2.50
CA GLY A 67 13.01 -10.96 1.06
C GLY A 67 11.88 -11.42 0.14
N GLN A 68 10.73 -11.83 0.67
CA GLN A 68 9.59 -12.25 -0.15
C GLN A 68 8.71 -11.06 -0.55
N ILE A 69 7.94 -11.22 -1.62
CA ILE A 69 6.97 -10.21 -2.05
C ILE A 69 5.87 -10.07 -0.99
N VAL A 70 5.73 -8.85 -0.47
CA VAL A 70 4.62 -8.46 0.41
C VAL A 70 3.35 -8.31 -0.41
N LYS A 71 2.21 -8.73 0.14
CA LYS A 71 0.90 -8.70 -0.51
C LYS A 71 -0.17 -8.09 0.42
N SER A 72 -1.20 -7.50 -0.20
CA SER A 72 -2.38 -6.95 0.48
C SER A 72 -2.02 -6.09 1.70
N LYS A 73 -1.06 -5.17 1.53
CA LYS A 73 -0.50 -4.40 2.65
C LYS A 73 -0.15 -2.97 2.26
N LYS A 74 -0.38 -2.04 3.19
CA LYS A 74 0.11 -0.67 3.10
C LYS A 74 1.58 -0.62 3.54
N ILE A 75 2.42 0.01 2.74
CA ILE A 75 3.86 0.18 2.96
C ILE A 75 4.14 1.68 2.91
N ASP A 76 4.24 2.31 4.05
CA ASP A 76 4.33 3.77 4.19
C ASP A 76 3.17 4.47 3.43
N GLU A 77 3.47 5.22 2.38
CA GLU A 77 2.49 5.93 1.53
C GLU A 77 1.93 5.07 0.38
N TYR A 78 2.37 3.82 0.22
CA TYR A 78 2.02 2.94 -0.89
C TYR A 78 1.15 1.77 -0.43
N TYR A 79 0.48 1.14 -1.38
CA TYR A 79 -0.24 -0.11 -1.14
C TYR A 79 0.13 -1.14 -2.22
N VAL A 80 0.28 -2.39 -1.80
CA VAL A 80 0.45 -3.54 -2.69
C VAL A 80 -0.78 -4.44 -2.62
N ASP A 81 -1.25 -4.86 -3.78
CA ASP A 81 -2.45 -5.70 -3.92
C ASP A 81 -2.20 -7.17 -3.52
N ASP A 82 -3.17 -8.04 -3.78
CA ASP A 82 -3.10 -9.48 -3.48
C ASP A 82 -2.12 -10.24 -4.37
N GLU A 83 -1.70 -9.66 -5.50
CA GLU A 83 -0.60 -10.16 -6.32
C GLU A 83 0.76 -9.59 -5.86
N GLY A 84 0.77 -8.62 -4.96
CA GLY A 84 1.94 -7.89 -4.46
C GLY A 84 2.38 -6.73 -5.34
N LYS A 85 1.58 -6.32 -6.31
CA LYS A 85 1.87 -5.18 -7.18
C LYS A 85 1.51 -3.87 -6.49
N MET A 86 2.35 -2.85 -6.67
CA MET A 86 2.05 -1.50 -6.21
C MET A 86 0.81 -0.96 -6.94
N VAL A 87 -0.17 -0.54 -6.17
CA VAL A 87 -1.39 0.07 -6.68
C VAL A 87 -1.11 1.50 -7.13
N THR A 88 -1.59 1.87 -8.31
CA THR A 88 -1.47 3.22 -8.87
C THR A 88 -2.76 3.66 -9.53
N ASN A 89 -3.08 4.96 -9.46
CA ASN A 89 -4.24 5.57 -10.10
C ASN A 89 -5.55 4.83 -9.78
N ALA A 90 -5.74 4.40 -8.53
CA ALA A 90 -6.85 3.56 -8.12
C ALA A 90 -7.34 3.83 -6.70
N TRP A 91 -8.61 3.53 -6.47
CA TRP A 91 -9.24 3.52 -5.18
C TRP A 91 -9.06 2.17 -4.49
N VAL A 92 -8.79 2.20 -3.19
CA VAL A 92 -8.68 1.00 -2.36
C VAL A 92 -9.43 1.22 -1.05
N GLU A 93 -10.28 0.27 -0.70
CA GLU A 93 -10.93 0.21 0.60
C GLU A 93 -10.13 -0.69 1.53
N LEU A 94 -9.68 -0.16 2.65
CA LEU A 94 -8.88 -0.88 3.63
C LEU A 94 -9.59 -0.91 4.97
N LYS A 95 -9.40 -1.99 5.72
CA LYS A 95 -9.91 -2.10 7.09
C LYS A 95 -9.29 -1.02 7.97
N ASN A 96 -10.09 -0.53 8.90
CA ASN A 96 -9.61 0.30 9.98
C ASN A 96 -8.78 -0.56 10.95
N GLU A 97 -7.46 -0.43 10.88
CA GLU A 97 -6.53 -1.12 11.79
C GLU A 97 -6.13 -0.24 12.98
N GLU A 98 -6.47 1.06 12.96
CA GLU A 98 -6.11 2.02 14.01
C GLU A 98 -7.02 1.88 15.24
N ASP A 99 -8.31 1.69 14.99
CA ASP A 99 -9.32 1.50 16.07
C ASP A 99 -10.46 0.57 15.60
N PRO A 100 -10.15 -0.72 15.43
CA PRO A 100 -11.08 -1.67 14.80
C PRO A 100 -12.33 -2.00 15.64
N ASP A 101 -12.31 -1.67 16.92
CA ASP A 101 -13.40 -1.99 17.87
C ASP A 101 -14.22 -0.76 18.27
N SER A 102 -13.91 0.42 17.73
CA SER A 102 -14.61 1.66 18.04
C SER A 102 -15.95 1.75 17.30
N PRO A 103 -17.07 1.91 18.00
CA PRO A 103 -18.37 2.13 17.35
C PRO A 103 -18.51 3.52 16.72
N GLU A 104 -17.56 4.42 16.97
CA GLU A 104 -17.58 5.81 16.51
C GLU A 104 -16.83 6.00 15.20
N THR A 105 -15.98 5.02 14.82
CA THR A 105 -15.18 5.07 13.59
C THR A 105 -15.64 4.03 12.57
N PRO A 106 -15.53 4.31 11.27
CA PRO A 106 -15.88 3.33 10.24
C PRO A 106 -15.02 2.05 10.32
N ASP A 107 -15.60 0.91 9.94
CA ASP A 107 -14.88 -0.37 9.85
C ASP A 107 -13.80 -0.35 8.74
N THR A 108 -14.00 0.50 7.75
CA THR A 108 -13.11 0.64 6.58
C THR A 108 -12.93 2.10 6.20
N PHE A 109 -11.80 2.40 5.60
CA PHE A 109 -11.52 3.70 5.00
C PHE A 109 -11.18 3.56 3.52
N TRP A 110 -11.61 4.55 2.72
CA TRP A 110 -11.24 4.66 1.32
C TRP A 110 -9.99 5.50 1.16
N TYR A 111 -9.05 4.99 0.36
CA TYR A 111 -7.82 5.65 -0.06
C TYR A 111 -7.81 5.81 -1.58
N TYR A 112 -7.12 6.82 -2.06
CA TYR A 112 -6.79 6.95 -3.47
C TYR A 112 -5.29 6.97 -3.66
N PHE A 113 -4.77 6.01 -4.41
CA PHE A 113 -3.37 5.95 -4.77
C PHE A 113 -3.17 6.63 -6.11
N GLU A 114 -2.32 7.67 -6.14
CA GLU A 114 -2.05 8.48 -7.31
C GLU A 114 -1.22 7.71 -8.36
N LYS A 115 -0.93 8.37 -9.49
CA LYS A 115 -0.18 7.75 -10.60
C LYS A 115 1.23 7.28 -10.19
N ASP A 116 1.85 7.94 -9.22
CA ASP A 116 3.16 7.57 -8.67
C ASP A 116 3.09 6.49 -7.57
N GLY A 117 1.89 6.00 -7.25
CA GLY A 117 1.60 4.99 -6.25
C GLY A 117 1.44 5.53 -4.82
N LYS A 118 1.61 6.83 -4.59
CA LYS A 118 1.43 7.42 -3.27
C LYS A 118 -0.04 7.64 -2.96
N SER A 119 -0.42 7.42 -1.70
CA SER A 119 -1.75 7.79 -1.23
C SER A 119 -1.93 9.32 -1.26
N ALA A 120 -3.09 9.77 -1.69
CA ALA A 120 -3.47 11.17 -1.55
C ALA A 120 -3.61 11.50 -0.05
N VAL A 121 -2.96 12.59 0.41
CA VAL A 121 -2.92 13.02 1.82
C VAL A 121 -3.08 14.53 1.89
N SER A 122 -3.93 15.03 2.78
CA SER A 122 -4.18 16.46 3.02
C SER A 122 -4.44 17.23 1.72
N LYS A 123 -5.23 16.66 0.81
CA LYS A 123 -5.42 17.27 -0.52
C LYS A 123 -6.76 16.93 -1.16
N TRP A 124 -7.15 17.79 -2.09
CA TRP A 124 -8.24 17.55 -3.01
C TRP A 124 -7.79 16.74 -4.21
N VAL A 125 -8.58 15.72 -4.56
CA VAL A 125 -8.40 14.92 -5.78
C VAL A 125 -9.65 15.03 -6.64
N LYS A 126 -9.48 15.31 -7.93
CA LYS A 126 -10.57 15.25 -8.91
C LYS A 126 -10.55 13.91 -9.62
N PHE A 127 -11.62 13.14 -9.44
CA PHE A 127 -11.80 11.86 -10.09
C PHE A 127 -13.21 11.81 -10.72
N ASP A 128 -13.31 11.42 -11.97
CA ASP A 128 -14.57 11.34 -12.73
C ASP A 128 -15.44 12.60 -12.58
N SER A 129 -14.83 13.78 -12.76
CA SER A 129 -15.47 15.12 -12.65
C SER A 129 -15.99 15.50 -11.26
N LYS A 130 -15.76 14.68 -10.25
CA LYS A 130 -16.11 14.91 -8.85
C LYS A 130 -14.87 15.23 -8.03
N TRP A 131 -15.04 16.01 -6.95
CA TRP A 131 -13.97 16.34 -6.04
C TRP A 131 -14.11 15.56 -4.75
N TYR A 132 -12.99 15.02 -4.27
CA TYR A 132 -12.83 14.28 -3.03
C TYR A 132 -11.71 14.90 -2.23
N TYR A 133 -11.82 14.91 -0.91
CA TYR A 133 -10.75 15.34 -0.03
C TYR A 133 -10.22 14.15 0.76
N PHE A 134 -8.91 14.10 0.92
CA PHE A 134 -8.24 13.11 1.75
C PHE A 134 -7.58 13.83 2.92
N ASP A 135 -7.78 13.32 4.13
CA ASP A 135 -7.24 13.88 5.37
C ASP A 135 -5.74 13.60 5.56
N GLU A 136 -5.20 13.94 6.73
CA GLU A 136 -3.80 13.75 7.08
C GLU A 136 -3.37 12.27 7.12
N SER A 137 -4.31 11.36 7.37
CA SER A 137 -4.09 9.90 7.35
C SER A 137 -4.28 9.30 5.95
N GLY A 138 -4.75 10.10 4.99
CA GLY A 138 -5.09 9.68 3.64
C GLY A 138 -6.48 9.03 3.53
N HIS A 139 -7.33 9.17 4.55
CA HIS A 139 -8.71 8.70 4.49
C HIS A 139 -9.57 9.66 3.67
N MET A 140 -10.45 9.11 2.85
CA MET A 140 -11.45 9.91 2.15
C MET A 140 -12.39 10.55 3.16
N ALA A 141 -12.39 11.89 3.22
CA ALA A 141 -13.27 12.64 4.11
C ALA A 141 -14.73 12.57 3.64
N THR A 142 -15.65 12.52 4.60
CA THR A 142 -17.09 12.41 4.37
C THR A 142 -17.90 13.36 5.27
N GLY A 143 -19.17 13.58 4.95
CA GLY A 143 -20.06 14.40 5.75
C GLY A 143 -19.69 15.88 5.76
N LYS A 144 -19.99 16.55 6.87
CA LYS A 144 -19.63 17.95 7.09
C LYS A 144 -18.20 18.06 7.59
N THR A 145 -17.32 18.63 6.78
CA THR A 145 -15.87 18.71 7.05
C THR A 145 -15.37 20.14 6.91
N GLU A 146 -14.54 20.59 7.86
CA GLU A 146 -13.85 21.88 7.78
C GLU A 146 -12.45 21.65 7.17
N ILE A 147 -12.15 22.40 6.10
CA ILE A 147 -10.88 22.30 5.37
C ILE A 147 -10.41 23.73 5.11
N ASP A 148 -9.22 24.07 5.58
CA ASP A 148 -8.62 25.40 5.42
C ASP A 148 -9.55 26.56 5.86
N GLY A 149 -10.32 26.35 6.96
CA GLY A 149 -11.23 27.33 7.51
C GLY A 149 -12.55 27.51 6.75
N ALA A 150 -12.82 26.68 5.76
CA ALA A 150 -14.09 26.61 5.04
C ALA A 150 -14.82 25.30 5.32
N THR A 151 -16.15 25.37 5.42
CA THR A 151 -16.99 24.17 5.61
C THR A 151 -17.41 23.60 4.27
N TYR A 152 -17.15 22.33 4.09
CA TYR A 152 -17.58 21.55 2.92
C TYR A 152 -18.57 20.45 3.34
N TYR A 153 -19.44 20.07 2.42
CA TYR A 153 -20.31 18.93 2.56
C TYR A 153 -19.87 17.88 1.56
N LEU A 154 -19.22 16.86 2.08
CA LEU A 154 -18.77 15.70 1.34
C LEU A 154 -19.85 14.64 1.41
N GLY A 155 -19.80 13.67 0.53
CA GLY A 155 -20.80 12.61 0.51
C GLY A 155 -20.76 11.73 1.75
N THR A 156 -21.35 10.55 1.61
CA THR A 156 -21.30 9.51 2.64
C THR A 156 -20.04 8.67 2.52
N GLU A 157 -19.82 7.74 3.43
CA GLU A 157 -18.73 6.75 3.38
C GLU A 157 -18.67 5.98 2.05
N LYS A 158 -19.80 5.90 1.33
CA LYS A 158 -19.89 5.17 0.05
C LYS A 158 -19.58 6.03 -1.16
N ASP A 159 -19.69 7.34 -1.08
CA ASP A 159 -19.58 8.20 -2.26
C ASP A 159 -18.69 9.45 -2.09
N GLY A 160 -18.40 9.91 -0.89
CA GLY A 160 -17.38 10.90 -0.45
C GLY A 160 -17.19 12.19 -1.27
N PHE A 161 -17.87 12.38 -2.40
CA PHE A 161 -17.60 13.53 -3.25
C PHE A 161 -18.25 14.82 -2.74
N MET A 162 -17.59 15.96 -2.99
CA MET A 162 -18.04 17.29 -2.61
C MET A 162 -19.40 17.60 -3.24
N ARG A 163 -20.36 17.99 -2.40
CA ARG A 163 -21.68 18.46 -2.81
C ARG A 163 -21.63 19.93 -3.19
N THR A 164 -22.37 20.28 -4.21
CA THR A 164 -22.52 21.67 -4.69
C THR A 164 -24.01 22.01 -4.86
N GLY A 165 -24.36 23.29 -4.70
CA GLY A 165 -25.75 23.76 -4.82
C GLY A 165 -26.53 23.65 -3.50
N TRP A 166 -27.84 23.51 -3.59
CA TRP A 166 -28.71 23.38 -2.44
C TRP A 166 -28.61 21.99 -1.82
N ILE A 167 -28.18 21.90 -0.57
CA ILE A 167 -28.03 20.65 0.17
C ILE A 167 -29.11 20.64 1.25
N ARG A 168 -29.94 19.60 1.30
CA ARG A 168 -30.84 19.36 2.41
C ARG A 168 -30.03 18.73 3.52
N LEU A 169 -29.87 19.45 4.62
CA LEU A 169 -29.30 18.89 5.85
C LEU A 169 -30.45 18.18 6.57
N GLU A 170 -30.34 16.86 6.74
CA GLU A 170 -31.24 16.17 7.66
C GLU A 170 -30.81 16.59 9.07
N GLU A 171 -31.66 17.33 9.76
CA GLU A 171 -31.48 17.54 11.18
C GLU A 171 -31.56 16.17 11.84
N ASN A 172 -30.49 15.79 12.55
CA ASN A 172 -30.53 14.64 13.43
C ASN A 172 -31.70 14.83 14.38
N SER A 173 -32.80 14.11 14.17
CA SER A 173 -33.94 14.03 15.04
C SER A 173 -33.59 13.21 16.28
N HIS A 174 -32.63 13.72 17.07
CA HIS A 174 -32.47 13.38 18.48
C HIS A 174 -32.66 14.66 19.27
N ALA A 175 -33.92 15.10 19.33
CA ALA A 175 -34.43 15.90 20.43
C ALA A 175 -35.07 14.96 21.46
N PRO A 176 -34.87 15.20 22.77
CA PRO A 176 -35.23 14.33 23.86
C PRO A 176 -36.73 14.11 23.98
#